data_d789b11a3ab7666d7722f85c40c1f3a9
#
_entry.id   d789b11a3ab7666d7722f85c40c1f3a9
#
_cell.length_a   1.000
_cell.length_b   1.000
_cell.length_c   1.000
_cell.angle_alpha   90.00
_cell.angle_beta   90.00
_cell.angle_gamma   90.00
#
_symmetry.space_group_name_H-M   'P 1'
#
loop_
_entity.id
_entity.type
_entity.pdbx_description
1 polymer ?
#
loop_
_entity_poly.entity_id
_entity_poly.type
_entity_poly.pdbx_seq_one_letter_code
_entity_poly.pdbx_strand_id
1 'polypeptide(L)'
;MYELDKAAFGSFLAQLRREKGMTQRELAADLYVSDKAVSKWERGLSVPDISLLVPLAEILNVTVAELLQGRRVEEEQRFTREETEELIRKALTFSAEPPERRQARTKKYLPVYVICCVLGVAEALAVWAAGLA
;
A
#
# COMPACT_ATOMS: atom_id res chain seq x y z
N MET A 1 -6.84 -16.52 5.87
CA MET A 1 -5.77 -17.23 5.14
C MET A 1 -6.03 -17.03 3.66
N TYR A 2 -5.17 -16.29 2.97
CA TYR A 2 -5.33 -16.10 1.52
C TYR A 2 -4.82 -17.36 0.82
N GLU A 3 -5.74 -18.17 0.32
CA GLU A 3 -5.40 -19.30 -0.52
C GLU A 3 -5.37 -18.82 -1.98
N LEU A 4 -4.25 -19.08 -2.66
CA LEU A 4 -4.11 -18.74 -4.08
C LEU A 4 -5.07 -19.61 -4.89
N ASP A 5 -5.98 -18.98 -5.63
CA ASP A 5 -6.84 -19.67 -6.60
C ASP A 5 -6.02 -20.10 -7.83
N LYS A 6 -5.55 -21.34 -7.79
CA LYS A 6 -4.73 -21.93 -8.86
C LYS A 6 -5.47 -21.99 -10.21
N ALA A 7 -6.78 -22.13 -10.18
CA ALA A 7 -7.60 -22.19 -11.39
C ALA A 7 -7.72 -20.81 -12.04
N ALA A 8 -7.98 -19.76 -11.25
CA ALA A 8 -8.02 -18.38 -11.72
C ALA A 8 -6.63 -17.95 -12.24
N PHE A 9 -5.56 -18.26 -11.49
CA PHE A 9 -4.19 -18.02 -11.91
C PHE A 9 -3.88 -18.68 -13.26
N GLY A 10 -4.17 -19.97 -13.40
CA GLY A 10 -3.86 -20.74 -14.60
C GLY A 10 -4.64 -20.26 -15.81
N SER A 11 -5.94 -19.98 -15.66
CA SER A 11 -6.78 -19.46 -16.73
C SER A 11 -6.29 -18.10 -17.21
N PHE A 12 -5.92 -17.23 -16.30
CA PHE A 12 -5.39 -15.90 -16.61
C PHE A 12 -4.03 -15.98 -17.29
N LEU A 13 -3.15 -16.86 -16.82
CA LEU A 13 -1.86 -17.14 -17.46
C LEU A 13 -2.03 -17.59 -18.92
N ALA A 14 -2.94 -18.54 -19.17
CA ALA A 14 -3.23 -19.02 -20.51
C ALA A 14 -3.81 -17.93 -21.42
N GLN A 15 -4.67 -17.07 -20.88
CA GLN A 15 -5.22 -15.93 -21.61
C GLN A 15 -4.10 -14.95 -22.01
N LEU A 16 -3.27 -14.51 -21.09
CA LEU A 16 -2.18 -13.56 -21.33
C LEU A 16 -1.18 -14.10 -22.37
N ARG A 17 -0.82 -15.38 -22.26
CA ARG A 17 0.06 -16.03 -23.24
C ARG A 17 -0.54 -15.99 -24.63
N ARG A 18 -1.82 -16.33 -24.77
CA ARG A 18 -2.53 -16.30 -26.07
C ARG A 18 -2.66 -14.88 -26.63
N GLU A 19 -2.92 -13.89 -25.80
CA GLU A 19 -2.95 -12.48 -26.19
C GLU A 19 -1.61 -12.03 -26.78
N LYS A 20 -0.50 -12.59 -26.28
CA LYS A 20 0.84 -12.37 -26.84
C LYS A 20 1.19 -13.24 -28.05
N GLY A 21 0.29 -14.11 -28.47
CA GLY A 21 0.52 -15.02 -29.59
C GLY A 21 1.58 -16.09 -29.32
N MET A 22 1.90 -16.36 -28.06
CA MET A 22 2.92 -17.33 -27.65
C MET A 22 2.33 -18.72 -27.48
N THR A 23 3.11 -19.74 -27.84
CA THR A 23 2.83 -21.14 -27.48
C THR A 23 3.30 -21.44 -26.05
N GLN A 24 2.80 -22.52 -25.44
CA GLN A 24 3.30 -22.98 -24.13
C GLN A 24 4.80 -23.29 -24.18
N ARG A 25 5.29 -23.79 -25.31
CA ARG A 25 6.70 -24.12 -25.53
C ARG A 25 7.59 -22.87 -25.57
N GLU A 26 7.13 -21.83 -26.23
CA GLU A 26 7.86 -20.55 -26.29
C GLU A 26 7.94 -19.89 -24.92
N LEU A 27 6.83 -19.81 -24.20
CA LEU A 27 6.83 -19.29 -22.84
C LEU A 27 7.74 -20.11 -21.90
N ALA A 28 7.71 -21.44 -22.05
CA ALA A 28 8.58 -22.34 -21.28
C ALA A 28 10.06 -22.12 -21.58
N ALA A 29 10.40 -21.90 -22.86
CA ALA A 29 11.78 -21.62 -23.28
C ALA A 29 12.29 -20.30 -22.67
N ASP A 30 11.49 -19.24 -22.67
CA ASP A 30 11.85 -17.94 -22.11
C ASP A 30 12.06 -18.00 -20.59
N LEU A 31 11.36 -18.90 -19.91
CA LEU A 31 11.47 -19.14 -18.47
C LEU A 31 12.46 -20.23 -18.09
N TYR A 32 13.11 -20.88 -19.06
CA TYR A 32 14.02 -22.02 -18.82
C TYR A 32 13.36 -23.18 -18.06
N VAL A 33 12.10 -23.45 -18.36
CA VAL A 33 11.32 -24.56 -17.79
C VAL A 33 10.78 -25.48 -18.88
N SER A 34 10.17 -26.61 -18.49
CA SER A 34 9.54 -27.50 -19.46
C SER A 34 8.15 -26.99 -19.88
N ASP A 35 7.75 -27.27 -21.11
CA ASP A 35 6.41 -27.03 -21.62
C ASP A 35 5.33 -27.71 -20.76
N LYS A 36 5.65 -28.89 -20.22
CA LYS A 36 4.77 -29.60 -19.28
C LYS A 36 4.54 -28.81 -17.97
N ALA A 37 5.51 -28.05 -17.50
CA ALA A 37 5.36 -27.19 -16.32
C ALA A 37 4.35 -26.07 -16.62
N VAL A 38 4.51 -25.36 -17.73
CA VAL A 38 3.57 -24.32 -18.17
C VAL A 38 2.16 -24.90 -18.35
N SER A 39 2.05 -26.05 -18.97
CA SER A 39 0.76 -26.74 -19.13
C SER A 39 0.09 -27.08 -17.79
N LYS A 40 0.85 -27.49 -16.77
CA LYS A 40 0.31 -27.75 -15.44
C LYS A 40 -0.15 -26.47 -14.75
N TRP A 41 0.58 -25.38 -14.90
CA TRP A 41 0.20 -24.08 -14.35
C TRP A 41 -1.11 -23.58 -14.97
N GLU A 42 -1.23 -23.62 -16.29
CA GLU A 42 -2.43 -23.18 -17.01
C GLU A 42 -3.68 -24.01 -16.67
N ARG A 43 -3.50 -25.27 -16.28
CA ARG A 43 -4.60 -26.14 -15.84
C ARG A 43 -4.89 -26.03 -14.33
N GLY A 44 -4.19 -25.18 -13.60
CA GLY A 44 -4.35 -25.02 -12.17
C GLY A 44 -3.87 -26.22 -11.34
N LEU A 45 -3.07 -27.11 -11.91
CA LEU A 45 -2.55 -28.30 -11.21
C LEU A 45 -1.35 -27.98 -10.31
N SER A 46 -0.60 -26.96 -10.68
CA SER A 46 0.53 -26.45 -9.90
C SER A 46 0.70 -24.96 -10.15
N VAL A 47 1.53 -24.31 -9.36
CA VAL A 47 1.94 -22.92 -9.54
C VAL A 47 3.44 -22.86 -9.80
N PRO A 48 3.93 -21.82 -10.50
CA PRO A 48 5.36 -21.61 -10.64
C PRO A 48 6.03 -21.31 -9.31
N ASP A 49 7.33 -21.56 -9.25
CA ASP A 49 8.14 -21.12 -8.14
C ASP A 49 8.13 -19.60 -8.02
N ILE A 50 8.29 -19.10 -6.79
CA ILE A 50 8.25 -17.66 -6.52
C ILE A 50 9.31 -16.89 -7.31
N SER A 51 10.45 -17.50 -7.59
CA SER A 51 11.53 -16.93 -8.39
C SER A 51 11.16 -16.71 -9.85
N LEU A 52 10.16 -17.44 -10.35
CA LEU A 52 9.66 -17.34 -11.72
C LEU A 52 8.53 -16.33 -11.88
N LEU A 53 7.92 -15.85 -10.78
CA LEU A 53 6.78 -14.93 -10.86
C LEU A 53 7.15 -13.58 -11.47
N VAL A 54 8.32 -13.04 -11.15
CA VAL A 54 8.79 -11.75 -11.70
C VAL A 54 9.09 -11.87 -13.19
N PRO A 55 9.94 -12.79 -13.67
CA PRO A 55 10.18 -12.93 -15.11
C PRO A 55 8.91 -13.30 -15.90
N LEU A 56 8.01 -14.08 -15.31
CA LEU A 56 6.73 -14.41 -15.91
C LEU A 56 5.84 -13.17 -16.10
N ALA A 57 5.76 -12.31 -15.08
CA ALA A 57 5.01 -11.05 -15.12
C ALA A 57 5.60 -10.08 -16.18
N GLU A 58 6.92 -9.99 -16.26
CA GLU A 58 7.63 -9.18 -17.27
C GLU A 58 7.35 -9.67 -18.70
N ILE A 59 7.48 -10.96 -18.97
CA ILE A 59 7.21 -11.54 -20.28
C ILE A 59 5.75 -11.28 -20.70
N LEU A 60 4.81 -11.41 -19.77
CA LEU A 60 3.39 -11.24 -20.04
C LEU A 60 2.90 -9.79 -19.94
N ASN A 61 3.78 -8.86 -19.54
CA ASN A 61 3.48 -7.44 -19.38
C ASN A 61 2.32 -7.16 -18.42
N VAL A 62 2.38 -7.78 -17.27
CA VAL A 62 1.46 -7.60 -16.14
C VAL A 62 2.23 -7.45 -14.85
N THR A 63 1.58 -7.02 -13.80
CA THR A 63 2.17 -7.02 -12.46
C THR A 63 2.09 -8.40 -11.82
N VAL A 64 2.99 -8.70 -10.90
CA VAL A 64 2.94 -9.94 -10.10
C VAL A 64 1.62 -10.04 -9.33
N ALA A 65 1.11 -8.89 -8.84
CA ALA A 65 -0.17 -8.85 -8.13
C ALA A 65 -1.36 -9.27 -9.03
N GLU A 66 -1.43 -8.76 -10.25
CA GLU A 66 -2.45 -9.16 -11.23
C GLU A 66 -2.35 -10.64 -11.57
N LEU A 67 -1.13 -11.14 -11.75
CA LEU A 67 -0.87 -12.54 -12.04
C LEU A 67 -1.37 -13.44 -10.90
N LEU A 68 -1.08 -13.09 -9.64
CA LEU A 68 -1.53 -13.83 -8.47
C LEU A 68 -3.03 -13.72 -8.21
N GLN A 69 -3.64 -12.58 -8.56
CA GLN A 69 -5.09 -12.38 -8.47
C GLN A 69 -5.87 -13.07 -9.60
N GLY A 70 -5.17 -13.49 -10.66
CA GLY A 70 -5.80 -14.11 -11.81
C GLY A 70 -6.70 -13.17 -12.63
N ARG A 71 -6.45 -11.87 -12.56
CA ARG A 71 -7.20 -10.83 -13.29
C ARG A 71 -6.36 -9.57 -13.47
N ARG A 72 -6.63 -8.81 -14.53
CA ARG A 72 -6.10 -7.45 -14.64
C ARG A 72 -6.79 -6.56 -13.60
N VAL A 73 -6.01 -5.70 -12.98
CA VAL A 73 -6.56 -4.58 -12.21
C VAL A 73 -6.98 -3.55 -13.24
N GLU A 74 -8.29 -3.37 -13.40
CA GLU A 74 -8.81 -2.34 -14.29
C GLU A 74 -8.24 -0.99 -13.90
N GLU A 75 -7.93 -0.16 -14.89
CA GLU A 75 -7.33 1.17 -14.71
C GLU A 75 -8.19 2.12 -13.85
N GLU A 76 -9.43 1.77 -13.57
CA GLU A 76 -10.32 2.51 -12.68
C GLU A 76 -9.78 2.67 -11.24
N GLN A 77 -8.81 1.87 -10.82
CA GLN A 77 -8.13 2.04 -9.52
C GLN A 77 -6.78 2.77 -9.64
N ARG A 78 -6.33 3.08 -10.83
CA ARG A 78 -5.27 4.05 -11.02
C ARG A 78 -5.92 5.42 -10.93
N PHE A 79 -5.73 6.10 -9.81
CA PHE A 79 -6.07 7.51 -9.71
C PHE A 79 -5.59 8.21 -10.98
N THR A 80 -6.50 8.84 -11.69
CA THR A 80 -6.12 9.64 -12.86
C THR A 80 -5.14 10.70 -12.37
N ARG A 81 -4.29 11.19 -13.26
CA ARG A 81 -3.34 12.26 -12.92
C ARG A 81 -4.07 13.44 -12.27
N GLU A 82 -5.27 13.75 -12.75
CA GLU A 82 -6.13 14.80 -12.23
C GLU A 82 -6.64 14.51 -10.80
N GLU A 83 -7.06 13.28 -10.52
CA GLU A 83 -7.46 12.85 -9.17
C GLU A 83 -6.29 12.86 -8.20
N THR A 84 -5.11 12.46 -8.67
CA THR A 84 -3.88 12.50 -7.86
C THR A 84 -3.48 13.95 -7.57
N GLU A 85 -3.55 14.86 -8.56
CA GLU A 85 -3.28 16.28 -8.38
C GLU A 85 -4.30 16.94 -7.44
N GLU A 86 -5.58 16.53 -7.52
CA GLU A 86 -6.62 17.03 -6.61
C GLU A 86 -6.42 16.52 -5.18
N LEU A 87 -6.04 15.27 -4.99
CA LEU A 87 -5.71 14.72 -3.67
C LEU A 87 -4.49 15.42 -3.05
N ILE A 88 -3.45 15.66 -3.86
CA ILE A 88 -2.26 16.41 -3.42
C ILE A 88 -2.66 17.84 -3.06
N ARG A 89 -3.49 18.51 -3.86
CA ARG A 89 -3.99 19.86 -3.56
C ARG A 89 -4.79 19.88 -2.26
N LYS A 90 -5.70 18.92 -2.05
CA LYS A 90 -6.46 18.79 -0.80
C LYS A 90 -5.55 18.54 0.39
N ALA A 91 -4.54 17.68 0.26
CA ALA A 91 -3.57 17.42 1.32
C ALA A 91 -2.73 18.66 1.66
N LEU A 92 -2.28 19.40 0.64
CA LEU A 92 -1.55 20.66 0.83
C LEU A 92 -2.41 21.75 1.47
N THR A 93 -3.68 21.88 1.09
CA THR A 93 -4.61 22.83 1.74
C THR A 93 -4.93 22.43 3.17
N PHE A 94 -4.96 21.13 3.47
CA PHE A 94 -5.19 20.64 4.84
C PHE A 94 -3.95 20.87 5.73
N SER A 95 -2.74 20.77 5.19
CA SER A 95 -1.51 21.08 5.92
C SER A 95 -1.20 22.58 6.00
N ALA A 96 -1.80 23.38 5.13
CA ALA A 96 -1.69 24.84 5.12
C ALA A 96 -2.78 25.50 5.97
N GLU A 97 -3.12 24.96 7.14
CA GLU A 97 -3.86 25.76 8.13
C GLU A 97 -3.03 27.01 8.45
N PRO A 98 -3.57 28.21 8.21
CA PRO A 98 -2.82 29.42 8.42
C PRO A 98 -2.37 29.47 9.89
N PRO A 99 -1.15 29.91 10.16
CA PRO A 99 -0.57 29.93 11.51
C PRO A 99 -1.43 30.70 12.51
N GLU A 100 -2.29 31.59 12.05
CA GLU A 100 -3.24 32.36 12.84
C GLU A 100 -4.26 31.47 13.60
N ARG A 101 -4.73 30.38 12.97
CA ARG A 101 -5.66 29.45 13.67
C ARG A 101 -4.94 28.59 14.72
N ARG A 102 -3.68 28.25 14.50
CA ARG A 102 -2.85 27.60 15.53
C ARG A 102 -2.59 28.53 16.72
N GLN A 103 -2.32 29.80 16.44
CA GLN A 103 -2.09 30.80 17.51
C GLN A 103 -3.37 31.11 18.30
N ALA A 104 -4.54 31.17 17.66
CA ALA A 104 -5.81 31.37 18.34
C ALA A 104 -6.15 30.22 19.29
N ARG A 105 -5.80 28.98 18.92
CA ARG A 105 -6.02 27.81 19.77
C ARG A 105 -5.07 27.78 20.97
N THR A 106 -3.81 28.16 20.78
CA THR A 106 -2.83 28.26 21.83
C THR A 106 -3.15 29.41 22.81
N LYS A 107 -3.60 30.56 22.27
CA LYS A 107 -4.02 31.71 23.12
C LYS A 107 -5.23 31.38 23.98
N LYS A 108 -6.14 30.53 23.53
CA LYS A 108 -7.34 30.14 24.28
C LYS A 108 -7.00 29.29 25.52
N TYR A 109 -5.95 28.47 25.44
CA TYR A 109 -5.54 27.56 26.52
C TYR A 109 -4.31 28.06 27.32
N LEU A 110 -3.63 29.10 26.82
CA LEU A 110 -2.47 29.68 27.51
C LEU A 110 -2.78 30.10 28.98
N PRO A 111 -3.91 30.78 29.28
CA PRO A 111 -4.22 31.14 30.64
C PRO A 111 -4.45 29.93 31.55
N VAL A 112 -5.00 28.84 31.01
CA VAL A 112 -5.21 27.60 31.79
C VAL A 112 -3.88 26.96 32.14
N TYR A 113 -2.94 26.92 31.21
CA TYR A 113 -1.59 26.39 31.47
C TYR A 113 -0.82 27.23 32.49
N VAL A 114 -0.92 28.55 32.39
CA VAL A 114 -0.28 29.46 33.33
C VAL A 114 -0.88 29.29 34.74
N ILE A 115 -2.20 29.19 34.85
CA ILE A 115 -2.88 28.98 36.13
C ILE A 115 -2.49 27.62 36.73
N CYS A 116 -2.45 26.55 35.95
CA CYS A 116 -2.02 25.25 36.43
C CYS A 116 -0.56 25.24 36.89
N CYS A 117 0.34 25.90 36.14
CA CYS A 117 1.74 26.03 36.54
C CYS A 117 1.92 26.84 37.84
N VAL A 118 1.18 27.94 37.97
CA VAL A 118 1.26 28.80 39.19
C VAL A 118 0.71 28.06 40.39
N LEU A 119 -0.42 27.37 40.27
CA LEU A 119 -0.99 26.58 41.36
C LEU A 119 -0.09 25.40 41.74
N GLY A 120 0.48 24.67 40.74
CA GLY A 120 1.40 23.57 41.02
C GLY A 120 2.69 24.01 41.73
N VAL A 121 3.21 25.18 41.35
CA VAL A 121 4.37 25.76 42.04
C VAL A 121 4.01 26.24 43.45
N ALA A 122 2.81 26.79 43.65
CA ALA A 122 2.33 27.20 44.96
C ALA A 122 2.17 26.01 45.93
N GLU A 123 1.64 24.89 45.47
CA GLU A 123 1.56 23.67 46.26
C GLU A 123 2.94 23.07 46.56
N ALA A 124 3.86 23.08 45.63
CA ALA A 124 5.23 22.61 45.83
C ALA A 124 5.97 23.49 46.87
N LEU A 125 5.78 24.79 46.79
CA LEU A 125 6.34 25.73 47.79
C LEU A 125 5.70 25.56 49.18
N ALA A 126 4.39 25.32 49.24
CA ALA A 126 3.70 25.06 50.51
C ALA A 126 4.18 23.77 51.19
N VAL A 127 4.37 22.70 50.42
CA VAL A 127 4.93 21.43 50.91
C VAL A 127 6.38 21.60 51.35
N TRP A 128 7.17 22.38 50.62
CA TRP A 128 8.57 22.66 50.98
C TRP A 128 8.66 23.47 52.25
N ALA A 129 7.84 24.50 52.39
CA ALA A 129 7.77 25.33 53.61
C ALA A 129 7.29 24.55 54.83
N ALA A 130 6.33 23.63 54.66
CA ALA A 130 5.85 22.75 55.72
C ALA A 130 6.89 21.69 56.13
N GLY A 131 7.78 21.29 55.22
CA GLY A 131 8.87 20.36 55.49
C GLY A 131 10.09 20.99 56.19
N LEU A 132 10.16 22.30 56.25
CA LEU A 132 11.23 23.06 56.90
C LEU A 132 10.87 23.51 58.35
N ALA A 133 9.65 23.26 58.73
CA ALA A 133 9.18 23.48 60.13
C ALA A 133 9.21 22.12 60.84
#